data_679a91a560de04d7c8532b25ae41b68a
#
_entry.id   679a91a560de04d7c8532b25ae41b68a
#
_cell.length_a   1.000
_cell.length_b   1.000
_cell.length_c   1.000
_cell.angle_alpha   90.00
_cell.angle_beta   90.00
_cell.angle_gamma   90.00
#
_symmetry.space_group_name_H-M   'P 1'
#
loop_
_entity.id
_entity.type
_entity.pdbx_description
1 polymer ?
#
loop_
_entity_poly.entity_id
_entity_poly.type
_entity_poly.pdbx_seq_one_letter_code
_entity_poly.pdbx_strand_id
1 'polypeptide(L)'
;MEKGEIMSRKEKVKPTKEQKRKRAIKALIIVGSIVLAFAIFISGCAIANATGTKALINQGSSVEKVVYTQHAQLVPVKDADGYWTFTQPTDREFKIMQLTDVHIGGGCFSSQKDAWAMNAVATMIRQEQPDLVIVTGDIAYPVPFQAGTFNNLHATQIFSNMMEHLGVYWTFTFGNHDTEIYGTHDKQDILKYYEGANFEYCLFERNSAIDDTKVKDGFDEAGAGNNIIKVKNAAGIVTQALVMLDSHSYFDGDYLGIQWKYDNLHQCQVDWYVQEMNKIRAANVALGGADEPVKNMAFFHIPLVEYRDAWKQVVDKHGQIKNQTLTEGEVISEDVTYYYGVMGEDYQQRHGVTTYGVFCGYRTDEFFEEGLTHGLKAVFCGHDHYNNFSIEYKGIRLTYGMSIDYLAYSGIYKVHSQRGCTVITVDSDGNFDCAPKNYYRDYDGVTAEKGDTSDISY
;
A
#
# COMPACT_ATOMS: atom_id res chain seq x y z
N MET A 1 -41.91 -13.85 -68.85
CA MET A 1 -40.67 -13.42 -69.45
C MET A 1 -39.82 -12.79 -68.36
N GLU A 2 -39.04 -13.62 -67.71
CA GLU A 2 -38.08 -13.17 -66.69
C GLU A 2 -36.74 -13.03 -67.32
N LYS A 3 -36.18 -11.82 -67.31
CA LYS A 3 -34.82 -11.55 -67.73
C LYS A 3 -33.91 -11.82 -66.51
N GLY A 4 -33.23 -12.94 -66.51
CA GLY A 4 -32.16 -13.22 -65.56
C GLY A 4 -30.91 -12.40 -65.95
N GLU A 5 -30.51 -11.44 -65.08
CA GLU A 5 -29.24 -10.76 -65.15
C GLU A 5 -28.14 -11.71 -64.67
N ILE A 6 -27.29 -12.13 -65.61
CA ILE A 6 -26.09 -12.91 -65.33
C ILE A 6 -25.04 -11.87 -64.88
N MET A 7 -24.78 -11.79 -63.57
CA MET A 7 -23.64 -11.05 -63.01
C MET A 7 -22.32 -11.70 -63.46
N SER A 8 -21.62 -11.06 -64.38
CA SER A 8 -20.31 -11.45 -64.84
C SER A 8 -19.30 -11.39 -63.71
N ARG A 9 -18.82 -12.55 -63.28
CA ARG A 9 -17.73 -12.72 -62.33
C ARG A 9 -16.43 -12.24 -62.98
N LYS A 10 -15.95 -11.01 -62.68
CA LYS A 10 -14.66 -10.49 -63.16
C LYS A 10 -13.54 -11.44 -62.73
N GLU A 11 -12.89 -12.10 -63.70
CA GLU A 11 -11.71 -12.91 -63.46
C GLU A 11 -10.61 -12.04 -62.83
N LYS A 12 -10.13 -12.42 -61.65
CA LYS A 12 -9.00 -11.75 -60.99
C LYS A 12 -7.70 -12.09 -61.71
N VAL A 13 -7.23 -11.21 -62.56
CA VAL A 13 -5.93 -11.32 -63.26
C VAL A 13 -4.82 -11.49 -62.23
N LYS A 14 -4.05 -12.59 -62.33
CA LYS A 14 -2.93 -12.84 -61.40
C LYS A 14 -1.86 -11.77 -61.60
N PRO A 15 -1.34 -11.15 -60.51
CA PRO A 15 -0.33 -10.08 -60.64
C PRO A 15 0.97 -10.61 -61.25
N THR A 16 1.59 -9.83 -62.11
CA THR A 16 2.90 -10.12 -62.72
C THR A 16 4.03 -10.17 -61.70
N LYS A 17 5.18 -10.78 -62.02
CA LYS A 17 6.36 -10.82 -61.11
C LYS A 17 6.78 -9.41 -60.69
N GLU A 18 6.74 -8.44 -61.59
CA GLU A 18 7.09 -7.05 -61.33
C GLU A 18 6.09 -6.38 -60.38
N GLN A 19 4.78 -6.61 -60.56
CA GLN A 19 3.74 -6.12 -59.69
C GLN A 19 3.85 -6.73 -58.29
N LYS A 20 4.19 -8.01 -58.17
CA LYS A 20 4.46 -8.66 -56.89
C LYS A 20 5.68 -8.03 -56.18
N ARG A 21 6.76 -7.77 -56.92
CA ARG A 21 7.98 -7.13 -56.39
C ARG A 21 7.68 -5.69 -55.90
N LYS A 22 6.96 -4.89 -56.68
CA LYS A 22 6.56 -3.53 -56.28
C LYS A 22 5.65 -3.55 -55.02
N ARG A 23 4.72 -4.51 -54.92
CA ARG A 23 3.88 -4.67 -53.72
C ARG A 23 4.71 -5.08 -52.51
N ALA A 24 5.66 -6.00 -52.66
CA ALA A 24 6.55 -6.44 -51.59
C ALA A 24 7.44 -5.28 -51.09
N ILE A 25 8.02 -4.49 -52.01
CA ILE A 25 8.82 -3.30 -51.63
C ILE A 25 7.93 -2.27 -50.88
N LYS A 26 6.73 -2.01 -51.40
CA LYS A 26 5.78 -1.09 -50.71
C LYS A 26 5.39 -1.58 -49.34
N ALA A 27 5.14 -2.88 -49.15
CA ALA A 27 4.85 -3.48 -47.85
C ALA A 27 6.06 -3.37 -46.91
N LEU A 28 7.28 -3.63 -47.39
CA LEU A 28 8.51 -3.46 -46.61
C LEU A 28 8.73 -2.02 -46.15
N ILE A 29 8.47 -1.03 -47.02
CA ILE A 29 8.56 0.39 -46.65
C ILE A 29 7.52 0.73 -45.59
N ILE A 30 6.29 0.27 -45.76
CA ILE A 30 5.23 0.53 -44.74
C ILE A 30 5.61 -0.09 -43.41
N VAL A 31 6.03 -1.36 -43.39
CA VAL A 31 6.45 -2.04 -42.14
C VAL A 31 7.67 -1.34 -41.54
N GLY A 32 8.69 -0.99 -42.36
CA GLY A 32 9.85 -0.25 -41.86
C GLY A 32 9.50 1.12 -41.29
N SER A 33 8.55 1.84 -41.90
CA SER A 33 8.07 3.13 -41.39
C SER A 33 7.31 2.98 -40.04
N ILE A 34 6.51 1.93 -39.91
CA ILE A 34 5.81 1.63 -38.67
C ILE A 34 6.81 1.30 -37.53
N VAL A 35 7.80 0.43 -37.83
CA VAL A 35 8.85 0.07 -36.88
C VAL A 35 9.67 1.30 -36.46
N LEU A 36 10.04 2.15 -37.42
CA LEU A 36 10.77 3.39 -37.11
C LEU A 36 9.93 4.36 -36.27
N ALA A 37 8.66 4.56 -36.60
CA ALA A 37 7.76 5.41 -35.82
C ALA A 37 7.59 4.88 -34.40
N PHE A 38 7.47 3.56 -34.22
CA PHE A 38 7.41 2.91 -32.94
C PHE A 38 8.70 3.07 -32.12
N ALA A 39 9.87 2.90 -32.79
CA ALA A 39 11.18 3.10 -32.15
C ALA A 39 11.37 4.56 -31.66
N ILE A 40 10.95 5.54 -32.47
CA ILE A 40 10.98 6.97 -32.10
C ILE A 40 10.04 7.22 -30.91
N PHE A 41 8.84 6.65 -30.92
CA PHE A 41 7.89 6.76 -29.83
C PHE A 41 8.45 6.20 -28.52
N ILE A 42 8.98 4.97 -28.54
CA ILE A 42 9.60 4.32 -27.36
C ILE A 42 10.78 5.15 -26.83
N SER A 43 11.65 5.64 -27.74
CA SER A 43 12.79 6.49 -27.34
C SER A 43 12.32 7.81 -26.71
N GLY A 44 11.27 8.40 -27.24
CA GLY A 44 10.63 9.60 -26.67
C GLY A 44 10.07 9.35 -25.26
N CYS A 45 9.37 8.22 -25.09
CA CYS A 45 8.87 7.82 -23.76
C CYS A 45 10.02 7.58 -22.76
N ALA A 46 11.10 6.92 -23.19
CA ALA A 46 12.25 6.66 -22.31
C ALA A 46 12.91 7.96 -21.82
N ILE A 47 13.10 8.94 -22.73
CA ILE A 47 13.63 10.27 -22.38
C ILE A 47 12.67 11.01 -21.45
N ALA A 48 11.36 10.98 -21.76
CA ALA A 48 10.34 11.63 -20.93
C ALA A 48 10.26 11.02 -19.52
N ASN A 49 10.37 9.68 -19.42
CA ASN A 49 10.41 8.99 -18.13
C ASN A 49 11.63 9.42 -17.31
N ALA A 50 12.83 9.35 -17.87
CA ALA A 50 14.05 9.75 -17.16
C ALA A 50 14.00 11.22 -16.69
N THR A 51 13.47 12.11 -17.54
CA THR A 51 13.34 13.53 -17.22
C THR A 51 12.25 13.77 -16.15
N GLY A 52 11.11 13.08 -16.28
CA GLY A 52 9.99 13.17 -15.35
C GLY A 52 10.34 12.65 -13.97
N THR A 53 10.99 11.48 -13.88
CA THR A 53 11.48 10.92 -12.62
C THR A 53 12.42 11.89 -11.90
N LYS A 54 13.39 12.46 -12.64
CA LYS A 54 14.30 13.45 -12.06
C LYS A 54 13.58 14.72 -11.58
N ALA A 55 12.57 15.18 -12.31
CA ALA A 55 11.77 16.34 -11.91
C ALA A 55 10.99 16.06 -10.63
N LEU A 56 10.38 14.87 -10.50
CA LEU A 56 9.64 14.46 -9.30
C LEU A 56 10.56 14.25 -8.09
N ILE A 57 11.74 13.67 -8.28
CA ILE A 57 12.76 13.58 -7.21
C ILE A 57 13.16 14.99 -6.74
N ASN A 58 13.41 15.92 -7.67
CA ASN A 58 13.74 17.30 -7.31
C ASN A 58 12.57 17.99 -6.59
N GLN A 59 11.33 17.75 -7.01
CA GLN A 59 10.14 18.26 -6.31
C GLN A 59 10.06 17.69 -4.89
N GLY A 60 10.24 16.39 -4.71
CA GLY A 60 10.29 15.76 -3.39
C GLY A 60 11.38 16.36 -2.51
N SER A 61 12.57 16.62 -3.09
CA SER A 61 13.67 17.27 -2.37
C SER A 61 13.48 18.78 -2.12
N SER A 62 12.43 19.39 -2.66
CA SER A 62 12.09 20.81 -2.44
C SER A 62 10.97 21.02 -1.43
N VAL A 63 10.31 19.94 -0.97
CA VAL A 63 9.29 20.06 0.10
C VAL A 63 9.96 20.59 1.38
N GLU A 64 9.21 21.31 2.18
CA GLU A 64 9.74 21.76 3.48
C GLU A 64 9.83 20.57 4.44
N LYS A 65 10.94 20.51 5.19
CA LYS A 65 11.13 19.51 6.24
C LYS A 65 10.04 19.61 7.31
N VAL A 66 9.76 18.49 7.95
CA VAL A 66 8.91 18.48 9.14
C VAL A 66 9.57 19.32 10.24
N VAL A 67 8.81 20.25 10.79
CA VAL A 67 9.23 21.05 11.94
C VAL A 67 8.35 20.66 13.12
N TYR A 68 8.94 19.98 14.07
CA TYR A 68 8.24 19.58 15.30
C TYR A 68 8.06 20.81 16.20
N THR A 69 6.84 21.31 16.32
CA THR A 69 6.52 22.55 17.05
C THR A 69 6.01 22.31 18.46
N GLN A 70 5.45 21.13 18.72
CA GLN A 70 4.88 20.80 20.01
C GLN A 70 5.84 19.99 20.90
N HIS A 71 6.76 19.26 20.30
CA HIS A 71 7.73 18.39 20.97
C HIS A 71 8.96 18.17 20.11
N ALA A 72 10.03 17.66 20.67
CA ALA A 72 11.18 17.20 19.89
C ALA A 72 10.86 15.87 19.18
N GLN A 73 11.45 15.66 18.01
CA GLN A 73 11.41 14.37 17.32
C GLN A 73 12.09 13.30 18.18
N LEU A 74 11.44 12.15 18.33
CA LEU A 74 12.04 10.99 18.95
C LEU A 74 13.02 10.33 17.98
N VAL A 75 14.20 9.99 18.50
CA VAL A 75 15.24 9.31 17.71
C VAL A 75 15.28 7.84 18.12
N PRO A 76 14.97 6.91 17.19
CA PRO A 76 15.04 5.49 17.49
C PRO A 76 16.48 5.01 17.59
N VAL A 77 16.70 3.97 18.38
CA VAL A 77 17.99 3.29 18.49
C VAL A 77 17.80 1.79 18.27
N LYS A 78 18.79 1.11 17.69
CA LYS A 78 18.77 -0.35 17.63
C LYS A 78 19.08 -0.94 19.00
N ASP A 79 18.26 -1.88 19.42
CA ASP A 79 18.52 -2.66 20.63
C ASP A 79 19.51 -3.81 20.40
N ALA A 80 19.75 -4.62 21.42
CA ALA A 80 20.69 -5.75 21.35
C ALA A 80 20.26 -6.85 20.37
N ASP A 81 18.96 -6.96 20.08
CA ASP A 81 18.40 -7.90 19.13
C ASP A 81 18.41 -7.36 17.69
N GLY A 82 18.82 -6.11 17.49
CA GLY A 82 18.88 -5.42 16.21
C GLY A 82 17.60 -4.70 15.80
N TYR A 83 16.58 -4.68 16.64
CA TYR A 83 15.30 -4.00 16.36
C TYR A 83 15.36 -2.52 16.69
N TRP A 84 14.78 -1.69 15.83
CA TRP A 84 14.58 -0.29 16.10
C TRP A 84 13.64 -0.08 17.29
N THR A 85 14.02 0.81 18.19
CA THR A 85 13.30 1.04 19.44
C THR A 85 13.18 2.53 19.70
N PHE A 86 11.94 2.99 19.91
CA PHE A 86 11.65 4.32 20.43
C PHE A 86 11.47 4.27 21.95
N THR A 87 11.96 5.29 22.65
CA THR A 87 11.62 5.49 24.06
C THR A 87 10.58 6.59 24.16
N GLN A 88 9.37 6.21 24.58
CA GLN A 88 8.25 7.14 24.68
C GLN A 88 8.42 8.02 25.93
N PRO A 89 8.26 9.35 25.79
CA PRO A 89 8.15 10.25 26.94
C PRO A 89 6.90 9.95 27.77
N THR A 90 6.94 10.30 29.07
CA THR A 90 5.80 10.10 29.98
C THR A 90 4.72 11.16 29.86
N ASP A 91 4.99 12.26 29.19
CA ASP A 91 4.19 13.47 29.09
C ASP A 91 3.40 13.58 27.77
N ARG A 92 3.58 12.63 26.87
CA ARG A 92 2.83 12.60 25.60
C ARG A 92 2.68 11.20 25.01
N GLU A 93 1.71 11.06 24.14
CA GLU A 93 1.51 9.87 23.33
C GLU A 93 2.58 9.74 22.25
N PHE A 94 2.85 8.51 21.82
CA PHE A 94 3.62 8.19 20.62
C PHE A 94 2.69 8.21 19.42
N LYS A 95 3.01 9.02 18.41
CA LYS A 95 2.14 9.21 17.24
C LYS A 95 2.68 8.47 16.01
N ILE A 96 1.86 7.59 15.45
CA ILE A 96 2.12 6.88 14.20
C ILE A 96 1.16 7.41 13.14
N MET A 97 1.65 7.57 11.90
CA MET A 97 0.81 7.81 10.74
C MET A 97 0.91 6.60 9.82
N GLN A 98 -0.22 5.94 9.57
CA GLN A 98 -0.32 4.94 8.51
C GLN A 98 -0.66 5.63 7.19
N LEU A 99 0.12 5.32 6.16
CA LEU A 99 -0.14 5.61 4.75
C LEU A 99 -0.28 4.29 4.00
N THR A 100 -1.02 4.29 2.90
CA THR A 100 -1.18 3.09 2.07
C THR A 100 -1.53 3.46 0.64
N ASP A 101 -1.26 2.55 -0.30
CA ASP A 101 -1.71 2.66 -1.69
C ASP A 101 -1.37 4.03 -2.30
N VAL A 102 -0.10 4.42 -2.23
CA VAL A 102 0.36 5.73 -2.73
C VAL A 102 0.34 5.75 -4.26
N HIS A 103 0.65 4.61 -4.89
CA HIS A 103 0.57 4.37 -6.32
C HIS A 103 1.27 5.41 -7.19
N ILE A 104 2.55 5.65 -6.90
CA ILE A 104 3.41 6.45 -7.77
C ILE A 104 3.72 5.64 -9.02
N GLY A 105 3.37 6.16 -10.18
CA GLY A 105 3.64 5.51 -11.46
C GLY A 105 5.10 5.65 -11.90
N GLY A 106 5.74 6.76 -11.58
CA GLY A 106 7.14 7.04 -11.90
C GLY A 106 7.40 7.22 -13.40
N GLY A 107 6.37 7.46 -14.21
CA GLY A 107 6.46 7.55 -15.66
C GLY A 107 5.83 8.80 -16.26
N CYS A 108 5.98 8.95 -17.60
CA CYS A 108 5.57 10.17 -18.30
C CYS A 108 4.05 10.39 -18.38
N PHE A 109 3.23 9.35 -18.14
CA PHE A 109 1.77 9.49 -18.16
C PHE A 109 1.19 9.75 -16.77
N SER A 110 1.95 9.46 -15.71
CA SER A 110 1.48 9.61 -14.32
C SER A 110 2.02 10.85 -13.62
N SER A 111 2.99 11.57 -14.19
CA SER A 111 3.78 12.59 -13.51
C SER A 111 2.96 13.64 -12.73
N GLN A 112 1.80 14.07 -13.27
CA GLN A 112 0.91 14.99 -12.56
C GLN A 112 0.23 14.34 -11.35
N LYS A 113 -0.24 13.10 -11.50
CA LYS A 113 -0.88 12.35 -10.42
C LYS A 113 0.12 11.95 -9.35
N ASP A 114 1.34 11.60 -9.76
CA ASP A 114 2.46 11.35 -8.85
C ASP A 114 2.77 12.60 -8.03
N ALA A 115 2.78 13.78 -8.66
CA ALA A 115 2.95 15.05 -7.95
C ALA A 115 1.82 15.31 -6.93
N TRP A 116 0.57 14.98 -7.27
CA TRP A 116 -0.56 15.11 -6.34
C TRP A 116 -0.41 14.16 -5.14
N ALA A 117 -0.05 12.88 -5.38
CA ALA A 117 0.20 11.91 -4.31
C ALA A 117 1.32 12.40 -3.37
N MET A 118 2.45 12.87 -3.92
CA MET A 118 3.55 13.42 -3.15
C MET A 118 3.12 14.64 -2.31
N ASN A 119 2.33 15.56 -2.90
CA ASN A 119 1.83 16.72 -2.17
C ASN A 119 0.89 16.33 -1.03
N ALA A 120 0.01 15.35 -1.25
CA ALA A 120 -0.88 14.85 -0.21
C ALA A 120 -0.09 14.25 0.95
N VAL A 121 0.84 13.35 0.66
CA VAL A 121 1.71 12.73 1.67
C VAL A 121 2.51 13.79 2.45
N ALA A 122 3.19 14.70 1.75
CA ALA A 122 4.00 15.73 2.40
C ALA A 122 3.18 16.68 3.27
N THR A 123 1.99 17.09 2.79
CA THR A 123 1.08 17.97 3.54
C THR A 123 0.61 17.31 4.83
N MET A 124 0.14 16.07 4.75
CA MET A 124 -0.35 15.33 5.92
C MET A 124 0.76 15.09 6.95
N ILE A 125 1.94 14.64 6.52
CA ILE A 125 3.07 14.38 7.41
C ILE A 125 3.52 15.67 8.11
N ARG A 126 3.60 16.79 7.40
CA ARG A 126 4.04 18.06 7.99
C ARG A 126 3.05 18.61 9.02
N GLN A 127 1.76 18.41 8.82
CA GLN A 127 0.73 18.88 9.75
C GLN A 127 0.54 17.94 10.94
N GLU A 128 0.63 16.63 10.72
CA GLU A 128 0.51 15.65 11.81
C GLU A 128 1.77 15.55 12.68
N GLN A 129 2.96 15.80 12.13
CA GLN A 129 4.24 15.68 12.84
C GLN A 129 4.39 14.34 13.59
N PRO A 130 4.22 13.19 12.90
CA PRO A 130 4.26 11.88 13.55
C PRO A 130 5.67 11.52 14.01
N ASP A 131 5.78 10.68 15.04
CA ASP A 131 7.05 10.08 15.45
C ASP A 131 7.51 9.01 14.46
N LEU A 132 6.56 8.32 13.83
CA LEU A 132 6.81 7.26 12.85
C LEU A 132 5.74 7.27 11.76
N VAL A 133 6.17 7.10 10.51
CA VAL A 133 5.27 6.82 9.37
C VAL A 133 5.42 5.34 8.99
N ILE A 134 4.32 4.63 8.86
CA ILE A 134 4.28 3.25 8.36
C ILE A 134 3.47 3.23 7.07
N VAL A 135 4.09 2.78 5.97
CA VAL A 135 3.42 2.63 4.67
C VAL A 135 3.05 1.16 4.47
N THR A 136 1.76 0.87 4.46
CA THR A 136 1.28 -0.51 4.31
C THR A 136 1.12 -0.90 2.84
N GLY A 137 2.21 -0.79 2.07
CA GLY A 137 2.34 -1.31 0.72
C GLY A 137 1.81 -0.41 -0.39
N ASP A 138 2.05 -0.87 -1.60
CA ASP A 138 1.64 -0.25 -2.87
C ASP A 138 2.12 1.19 -3.02
N ILE A 139 3.43 1.39 -2.78
CA ILE A 139 4.13 2.65 -3.08
C ILE A 139 4.22 2.84 -4.60
N ALA A 140 4.54 1.77 -5.34
CA ALA A 140 4.77 1.80 -6.78
C ALA A 140 3.58 1.23 -7.58
N TYR A 141 3.28 1.89 -8.72
CA TYR A 141 2.27 1.42 -9.67
C TYR A 141 2.74 1.61 -11.13
N PRO A 142 3.71 0.81 -11.62
CA PRO A 142 4.34 1.00 -12.92
C PRO A 142 3.53 0.40 -14.08
N VAL A 143 2.20 0.51 -14.05
CA VAL A 143 1.34 -0.02 -15.12
C VAL A 143 1.51 0.82 -16.38
N PRO A 144 2.01 0.24 -17.49
CA PRO A 144 2.51 1.00 -18.63
C PRO A 144 1.46 1.88 -19.31
N PHE A 145 0.20 1.48 -19.34
CA PHE A 145 -0.88 2.26 -19.94
C PHE A 145 -1.34 3.45 -19.06
N GLN A 146 -1.04 3.43 -17.77
CA GLN A 146 -1.40 4.46 -16.80
C GLN A 146 -0.18 5.28 -16.38
N ALA A 147 0.94 4.62 -16.13
CA ALA A 147 2.19 5.25 -15.73
C ALA A 147 3.06 5.69 -16.92
N GLY A 148 3.00 4.96 -18.04
CA GLY A 148 3.90 5.17 -19.18
C GLY A 148 5.27 4.52 -19.00
N THR A 149 5.40 3.61 -18.03
CA THR A 149 6.64 2.89 -17.72
C THR A 149 6.35 1.53 -17.12
N PHE A 150 7.34 0.63 -17.17
CA PHE A 150 7.39 -0.62 -16.40
C PHE A 150 8.36 -0.52 -15.23
N ASN A 151 9.00 0.64 -15.02
CA ASN A 151 10.09 0.79 -14.06
C ASN A 151 9.54 1.19 -12.68
N ASN A 152 9.35 0.20 -11.82
CA ASN A 152 8.91 0.37 -10.44
C ASN A 152 9.97 1.03 -9.53
N LEU A 153 11.26 0.88 -9.86
CA LEU A 153 12.33 1.53 -9.09
C LEU A 153 12.24 3.08 -9.17
N HIS A 154 11.73 3.64 -10.28
CA HIS A 154 11.48 5.07 -10.35
C HIS A 154 10.51 5.56 -9.28
N ALA A 155 9.40 4.85 -9.09
CA ALA A 155 8.41 5.18 -8.07
C ALA A 155 9.03 5.07 -6.66
N THR A 156 9.75 3.98 -6.40
CA THR A 156 10.49 3.76 -5.16
C THR A 156 11.46 4.91 -4.86
N GLN A 157 12.23 5.37 -5.86
CA GLN A 157 13.18 6.47 -5.73
C GLN A 157 12.48 7.81 -5.47
N ILE A 158 11.39 8.10 -6.17
CA ILE A 158 10.61 9.33 -5.99
C ILE A 158 10.11 9.41 -4.55
N PHE A 159 9.47 8.35 -4.07
CA PHE A 159 8.89 8.30 -2.74
C PHE A 159 9.94 8.36 -1.63
N SER A 160 10.94 7.47 -1.68
CA SER A 160 11.97 7.39 -0.64
C SER A 160 12.78 8.68 -0.51
N ASN A 161 13.13 9.32 -1.63
CA ASN A 161 13.83 10.61 -1.60
C ASN A 161 12.99 11.71 -0.94
N MET A 162 11.69 11.74 -1.18
CA MET A 162 10.80 12.69 -0.52
C MET A 162 10.72 12.44 0.98
N MET A 163 10.54 11.18 1.40
CA MET A 163 10.46 10.81 2.82
C MET A 163 11.74 11.17 3.57
N GLU A 164 12.90 10.87 3.00
CA GLU A 164 14.20 11.25 3.57
C GLU A 164 14.37 12.77 3.68
N HIS A 165 13.88 13.50 2.67
CA HIS A 165 13.96 14.97 2.70
C HIS A 165 13.00 15.58 3.75
N LEU A 166 11.81 15.00 3.94
CA LEU A 166 10.89 15.41 5.00
C LEU A 166 11.50 15.26 6.39
N GLY A 167 12.41 14.32 6.59
CA GLY A 167 13.14 14.12 7.83
C GLY A 167 12.28 13.50 8.95
N VAL A 168 11.32 12.66 8.59
CA VAL A 168 10.49 11.88 9.52
C VAL A 168 10.92 10.42 9.47
N TYR A 169 10.99 9.74 10.60
CA TYR A 169 11.26 8.30 10.62
C TYR A 169 10.11 7.53 9.97
N TRP A 170 10.45 6.59 9.09
CA TRP A 170 9.47 5.84 8.34
C TRP A 170 9.91 4.42 8.05
N THR A 171 8.94 3.55 7.82
CA THR A 171 9.12 2.19 7.34
C THR A 171 7.98 1.82 6.40
N PHE A 172 8.09 0.67 5.75
CA PHE A 172 7.04 0.19 4.86
C PHE A 172 6.96 -1.33 4.85
N THR A 173 5.85 -1.86 4.35
CA THR A 173 5.69 -3.25 3.92
C THR A 173 5.49 -3.27 2.40
N PHE A 174 5.77 -4.39 1.75
CA PHE A 174 5.47 -4.54 0.33
C PHE A 174 3.97 -4.73 0.12
N GLY A 175 3.45 -4.10 -0.96
CA GLY A 175 2.17 -4.42 -1.54
C GLY A 175 2.32 -5.22 -2.84
N ASN A 176 1.20 -5.67 -3.41
CA ASN A 176 1.22 -6.51 -4.60
C ASN A 176 1.70 -5.77 -5.85
N HIS A 177 1.48 -4.46 -5.94
CA HIS A 177 1.91 -3.66 -7.10
C HIS A 177 3.37 -3.21 -7.05
N ASP A 178 4.03 -3.26 -5.90
CA ASP A 178 5.42 -2.81 -5.77
C ASP A 178 6.39 -3.62 -6.62
N THR A 179 6.13 -4.92 -6.81
CA THR A 179 7.02 -5.85 -7.50
C THR A 179 6.27 -6.82 -8.43
N GLU A 180 5.33 -6.31 -9.19
CA GLU A 180 4.57 -7.10 -10.17
C GLU A 180 5.46 -7.71 -11.26
N ILE A 181 5.08 -8.87 -11.81
CA ILE A 181 5.88 -9.63 -12.79
C ILE A 181 6.23 -8.82 -14.05
N TYR A 182 5.42 -7.85 -14.43
CA TYR A 182 5.72 -6.96 -15.55
C TYR A 182 6.65 -5.80 -15.17
N GLY A 183 6.93 -5.59 -13.89
CA GLY A 183 7.90 -4.61 -13.42
C GLY A 183 9.32 -4.95 -13.89
N THR A 184 10.15 -3.93 -14.14
CA THR A 184 11.54 -4.14 -14.58
C THR A 184 12.47 -4.56 -13.46
N HIS A 185 12.06 -4.39 -12.21
CA HIS A 185 12.83 -4.74 -11.03
C HIS A 185 11.98 -5.67 -10.14
N ASP A 186 12.57 -6.80 -9.79
CA ASP A 186 11.97 -7.73 -8.84
C ASP A 186 12.13 -7.26 -7.39
N LYS A 187 11.55 -8.00 -6.45
CA LYS A 187 11.63 -7.69 -5.01
C LYS A 187 13.09 -7.60 -4.54
N GLN A 188 13.97 -8.45 -5.06
CA GLN A 188 15.39 -8.45 -4.67
C GLN A 188 16.12 -7.19 -5.14
N ASP A 189 15.77 -6.65 -6.31
CA ASP A 189 16.36 -5.42 -6.81
C ASP A 189 15.90 -4.20 -5.99
N ILE A 190 14.63 -4.16 -5.60
CA ILE A 190 14.10 -3.11 -4.70
C ILE A 190 14.76 -3.21 -3.31
N LEU A 191 14.93 -4.42 -2.77
CA LEU A 191 15.65 -4.63 -1.51
C LEU A 191 17.09 -4.12 -1.57
N LYS A 192 17.85 -4.46 -2.63
CA LYS A 192 19.22 -3.96 -2.83
C LYS A 192 19.27 -2.44 -2.88
N TYR A 193 18.26 -1.80 -3.47
CA TYR A 193 18.19 -0.34 -3.48
C TYR A 193 18.10 0.20 -2.05
N TYR A 194 17.19 -0.32 -1.22
CA TYR A 194 17.05 0.13 0.17
C TYR A 194 18.28 -0.19 1.02
N GLU A 195 18.88 -1.37 0.86
CA GLU A 195 20.10 -1.78 1.56
C GLU A 195 21.34 -0.94 1.15
N GLY A 196 21.40 -0.54 -0.13
CA GLY A 196 22.51 0.24 -0.67
C GLY A 196 22.39 1.75 -0.47
N ALA A 197 21.22 2.24 -0.15
CA ALA A 197 20.99 3.65 0.12
C ALA A 197 21.38 3.99 1.56
N ASN A 198 22.12 5.09 1.72
CA ASN A 198 22.45 5.61 3.05
C ASN A 198 21.28 6.47 3.56
N PHE A 199 20.14 5.87 3.80
CA PHE A 199 18.98 6.54 4.36
C PHE A 199 19.18 6.83 5.84
N GLU A 200 18.80 8.04 6.27
CA GLU A 200 18.88 8.48 7.66
C GLU A 200 17.59 8.18 8.43
N TYR A 201 16.44 8.24 7.74
CA TYR A 201 15.11 8.16 8.35
C TYR A 201 14.36 6.87 8.02
N CYS A 202 14.78 6.10 7.02
CA CYS A 202 14.17 4.82 6.67
C CYS A 202 14.57 3.73 7.68
N LEU A 203 13.61 3.17 8.38
CA LEU A 203 13.80 2.11 9.37
C LEU A 203 13.50 0.72 8.80
N PHE A 204 13.32 0.61 7.50
CA PHE A 204 13.07 -0.68 6.85
C PHE A 204 14.26 -1.62 7.05
N GLU A 205 13.96 -2.86 7.43
CA GLU A 205 14.95 -3.93 7.56
C GLU A 205 14.46 -5.15 6.78
N ARG A 206 15.36 -5.74 6.00
CA ARG A 206 15.02 -6.92 5.21
C ARG A 206 14.55 -8.10 6.06
N ASN A 207 15.05 -8.23 7.25
CA ASN A 207 14.97 -9.32 8.20
C ASN A 207 15.18 -10.72 7.59
N SER A 208 16.29 -11.31 7.91
CA SER A 208 16.65 -12.69 7.55
C SER A 208 16.46 -13.70 8.70
N ALA A 209 15.82 -13.28 9.81
CA ALA A 209 15.69 -14.14 11.00
C ALA A 209 14.58 -15.18 10.88
N ILE A 210 13.74 -15.13 9.84
CA ILE A 210 12.77 -16.17 9.56
C ILE A 210 13.50 -17.34 8.89
N ASP A 211 13.24 -18.54 9.40
CA ASP A 211 13.88 -19.78 8.91
C ASP A 211 13.44 -20.10 7.47
N ASP A 212 14.18 -19.60 6.49
CA ASP A 212 13.96 -19.85 5.07
C ASP A 212 14.23 -21.32 4.67
N THR A 213 14.76 -22.16 5.58
CA THR A 213 15.04 -23.56 5.27
C THR A 213 13.79 -24.41 5.07
N LYS A 214 12.63 -23.91 5.42
CA LYS A 214 11.32 -24.53 5.19
C LYS A 214 10.70 -24.17 3.83
N VAL A 215 11.37 -23.33 3.02
CA VAL A 215 10.91 -22.97 1.68
C VAL A 215 10.72 -24.20 0.81
N LYS A 216 9.47 -24.52 0.50
CA LYS A 216 9.12 -25.56 -0.46
C LYS A 216 9.01 -24.91 -1.85
N ASP A 217 9.72 -25.50 -2.81
CA ASP A 217 9.54 -25.24 -4.25
C ASP A 217 10.02 -23.87 -4.79
N GLY A 218 10.96 -23.19 -4.12
CA GLY A 218 11.64 -22.00 -4.68
C GLY A 218 10.82 -20.72 -4.59
N PHE A 219 9.71 -20.71 -3.88
CA PHE A 219 9.01 -19.50 -3.48
C PHE A 219 9.59 -18.96 -2.17
N ASP A 220 9.68 -17.64 -2.05
CA ASP A 220 10.10 -16.96 -0.83
C ASP A 220 8.93 -17.01 0.18
N GLU A 221 8.85 -18.07 0.97
CA GLU A 221 7.74 -18.27 1.92
C GLU A 221 7.73 -17.22 3.05
N ALA A 222 8.86 -16.61 3.32
CA ALA A 222 8.95 -15.60 4.39
C ALA A 222 8.58 -14.19 3.91
N GLY A 223 8.68 -13.91 2.61
CA GLY A 223 8.63 -12.55 2.11
C GLY A 223 9.80 -11.70 2.59
N ALA A 224 9.67 -10.38 2.53
CA ALA A 224 10.73 -9.45 2.88
C ALA A 224 10.21 -8.26 3.69
N GLY A 225 11.00 -7.84 4.68
CA GLY A 225 10.63 -6.69 5.52
C GLY A 225 9.78 -7.07 6.74
N ASN A 226 9.68 -8.37 7.05
CA ASN A 226 9.09 -8.79 8.32
C ASN A 226 9.98 -8.26 9.46
N ASN A 227 9.46 -7.33 10.24
CA ASN A 227 10.26 -6.58 11.22
C ASN A 227 9.42 -6.14 12.41
N ILE A 228 10.08 -5.75 13.49
CA ILE A 228 9.42 -5.20 14.68
C ILE A 228 10.09 -3.86 15.02
N ILE A 229 9.27 -2.85 15.25
CA ILE A 229 9.68 -1.60 15.89
C ILE A 229 9.10 -1.58 17.29
N LYS A 230 9.94 -1.41 18.30
CA LYS A 230 9.53 -1.44 19.71
C LYS A 230 9.29 -0.03 20.22
N VAL A 231 8.20 0.17 20.94
CA VAL A 231 7.95 1.37 21.74
C VAL A 231 8.05 0.97 23.21
N LYS A 232 8.96 1.58 23.94
CA LYS A 232 9.22 1.29 25.35
C LYS A 232 9.07 2.53 26.22
N ASN A 233 8.71 2.30 27.47
CA ASN A 233 8.69 3.35 28.47
C ASN A 233 10.11 3.67 29.01
N ALA A 234 10.21 4.65 29.91
CA ALA A 234 11.47 5.07 30.53
C ALA A 234 12.15 3.98 31.38
N ALA A 235 11.43 2.96 31.82
CA ALA A 235 11.97 1.81 32.54
C ALA A 235 12.55 0.75 31.59
N GLY A 236 12.43 0.93 30.28
CA GLY A 236 12.88 -0.01 29.25
C GLY A 236 11.88 -1.13 28.94
N ILE A 237 10.72 -1.14 29.58
CA ILE A 237 9.63 -2.10 29.29
C ILE A 237 9.03 -1.75 27.93
N VAL A 238 8.94 -2.72 27.04
CA VAL A 238 8.22 -2.58 25.76
C VAL A 238 6.73 -2.56 26.07
N THR A 239 6.09 -1.43 25.85
CA THR A 239 4.65 -1.23 26.09
C THR A 239 3.85 -1.49 24.83
N GLN A 240 4.47 -1.34 23.64
CA GLN A 240 3.83 -1.62 22.36
C GLN A 240 4.88 -2.16 21.37
N ALA A 241 4.56 -3.25 20.67
CA ALA A 241 5.34 -3.74 19.54
C ALA A 241 4.59 -3.46 18.23
N LEU A 242 5.28 -2.88 17.25
CA LEU A 242 4.76 -2.61 15.91
C LEU A 242 5.35 -3.66 14.97
N VAL A 243 4.52 -4.56 14.47
CA VAL A 243 4.93 -5.74 13.69
C VAL A 243 4.63 -5.48 12.22
N MET A 244 5.65 -5.30 11.40
CA MET A 244 5.55 -5.23 9.95
C MET A 244 5.65 -6.64 9.36
N LEU A 245 4.75 -7.00 8.45
CA LEU A 245 4.74 -8.28 7.77
C LEU A 245 4.59 -8.10 6.26
N ASP A 246 5.25 -8.95 5.48
CA ASP A 246 5.03 -9.05 4.04
C ASP A 246 3.83 -9.99 3.79
N SER A 247 2.71 -9.46 3.34
CA SER A 247 1.53 -10.26 2.99
C SER A 247 1.58 -10.86 1.58
N HIS A 248 2.75 -10.79 0.96
CA HIS A 248 3.01 -11.29 -0.39
C HIS A 248 2.18 -10.58 -1.48
N SER A 249 1.93 -11.25 -2.61
CA SER A 249 1.16 -10.69 -3.73
C SER A 249 0.05 -11.64 -4.16
N TYR A 250 0.37 -12.68 -4.96
CA TYR A 250 -0.61 -13.60 -5.52
C TYR A 250 -0.23 -15.04 -5.22
N PHE A 251 -1.20 -15.82 -4.76
CA PHE A 251 -1.01 -17.23 -4.38
C PHE A 251 -0.63 -18.13 -5.58
N ASP A 252 -1.21 -17.91 -6.73
CA ASP A 252 -0.98 -18.72 -7.95
C ASP A 252 0.12 -18.14 -8.86
N GLY A 253 0.88 -17.15 -8.36
CA GLY A 253 1.78 -16.31 -9.16
C GLY A 253 1.01 -15.26 -9.97
N ASP A 254 1.73 -14.21 -10.35
CA ASP A 254 1.18 -13.15 -11.19
C ASP A 254 1.37 -13.51 -12.67
N TYR A 255 0.28 -13.87 -13.34
CA TYR A 255 0.27 -14.10 -14.78
C TYR A 255 -0.22 -12.82 -15.48
N LEU A 256 0.61 -11.80 -15.56
CA LEU A 256 0.32 -10.52 -16.20
C LEU A 256 -0.89 -9.78 -15.58
N GLY A 257 -1.10 -9.91 -14.27
CA GLY A 257 -2.23 -9.30 -13.59
C GLY A 257 -3.59 -9.95 -13.89
N ILE A 258 -3.60 -11.18 -14.42
CA ILE A 258 -4.84 -11.89 -14.78
C ILE A 258 -5.29 -12.86 -13.67
N GLN A 259 -4.42 -13.21 -12.73
CA GLN A 259 -4.74 -14.07 -11.60
C GLN A 259 -5.03 -13.23 -10.35
N TRP A 260 -6.13 -13.52 -9.69
CA TRP A 260 -6.73 -12.66 -8.65
C TRP A 260 -6.90 -13.37 -7.31
N LYS A 261 -6.07 -14.37 -7.06
CA LYS A 261 -6.02 -15.04 -5.77
C LYS A 261 -4.87 -14.44 -4.98
N TYR A 262 -5.20 -13.47 -4.17
CA TYR A 262 -4.23 -12.85 -3.29
C TYR A 262 -3.67 -13.86 -2.30
N ASP A 263 -2.40 -13.72 -2.00
CA ASP A 263 -1.72 -14.53 -1.01
C ASP A 263 -2.10 -14.07 0.42
N ASN A 264 -1.52 -14.69 1.42
CA ASN A 264 -1.77 -14.44 2.83
C ASN A 264 -0.46 -14.62 3.61
N LEU A 265 -0.48 -14.39 4.90
CA LEU A 265 0.68 -14.63 5.76
C LEU A 265 0.98 -16.14 5.80
N HIS A 266 2.26 -16.49 5.72
CA HIS A 266 2.71 -17.87 5.71
C HIS A 266 3.06 -18.35 7.11
N GLN A 267 3.04 -19.67 7.34
CA GLN A 267 3.24 -20.26 8.66
C GLN A 267 4.58 -19.87 9.29
N CYS A 268 5.65 -19.76 8.49
CA CYS A 268 6.95 -19.33 8.99
C CYS A 268 6.93 -17.89 9.56
N GLN A 269 6.10 -17.01 9.01
CA GLN A 269 5.90 -15.64 9.52
C GLN A 269 5.11 -15.66 10.83
N VAL A 270 4.08 -16.50 10.92
CA VAL A 270 3.29 -16.70 12.14
C VAL A 270 4.15 -17.28 13.25
N ASP A 271 4.93 -18.34 12.96
CA ASP A 271 5.85 -18.95 13.91
C ASP A 271 6.89 -17.93 14.42
N TRP A 272 7.42 -17.09 13.52
CA TRP A 272 8.35 -16.03 13.89
C TRP A 272 7.68 -14.97 14.77
N TYR A 273 6.48 -14.54 14.42
CA TYR A 273 5.71 -13.58 15.23
C TYR A 273 5.52 -14.09 16.66
N VAL A 274 5.06 -15.33 16.81
CA VAL A 274 4.87 -15.97 18.12
C VAL A 274 6.19 -16.03 18.91
N GLN A 275 7.28 -16.40 18.25
CA GLN A 275 8.60 -16.43 18.88
C GLN A 275 9.03 -15.06 19.39
N GLU A 276 8.90 -14.02 18.54
CA GLU A 276 9.36 -12.66 18.90
C GLU A 276 8.49 -12.06 20.02
N MET A 277 7.16 -12.25 19.98
CA MET A 277 6.30 -11.78 21.07
C MET A 277 6.65 -12.45 22.40
N ASN A 278 6.96 -13.73 22.40
CA ASN A 278 7.41 -14.45 23.61
C ASN A 278 8.80 -13.97 24.09
N LYS A 279 9.73 -13.64 23.20
CA LYS A 279 11.04 -13.07 23.57
C LYS A 279 10.88 -11.69 24.20
N ILE A 280 10.04 -10.79 23.64
CA ILE A 280 9.79 -9.46 24.16
C ILE A 280 9.14 -9.57 25.54
N ARG A 281 8.14 -10.46 25.70
CA ARG A 281 7.52 -10.74 27.01
C ARG A 281 8.56 -11.17 28.04
N ALA A 282 9.41 -12.15 27.70
CA ALA A 282 10.46 -12.61 28.62
C ALA A 282 11.45 -11.49 29.00
N ALA A 283 11.81 -10.63 28.03
CA ALA A 283 12.67 -9.47 28.29
C ALA A 283 11.99 -8.46 29.22
N ASN A 284 10.70 -8.19 29.03
CA ASN A 284 9.93 -7.32 29.93
C ASN A 284 9.90 -7.88 31.37
N VAL A 285 9.64 -9.17 31.53
CA VAL A 285 9.65 -9.83 32.85
C VAL A 285 11.03 -9.72 33.51
N ALA A 286 12.11 -9.91 32.78
CA ALA A 286 13.48 -9.73 33.28
C ALA A 286 13.79 -8.31 33.76
N LEU A 287 13.08 -7.31 33.25
CA LEU A 287 13.16 -5.90 33.68
C LEU A 287 12.16 -5.57 34.82
N GLY A 288 11.43 -6.55 35.32
CA GLY A 288 10.42 -6.37 36.38
C GLY A 288 9.02 -5.98 35.86
N GLY A 289 8.78 -6.11 34.59
CA GLY A 289 7.43 -5.98 34.00
C GLY A 289 6.51 -7.15 34.35
N ALA A 290 5.24 -6.99 34.04
CA ALA A 290 4.22 -8.04 34.25
C ALA A 290 4.49 -9.25 33.31
N ASP A 291 4.15 -10.46 33.79
CA ASP A 291 4.20 -11.66 32.98
C ASP A 291 2.90 -11.84 32.18
N GLU A 292 2.72 -10.99 31.18
CA GLU A 292 1.56 -10.96 30.29
C GLU A 292 1.97 -10.73 28.84
N PRO A 293 1.15 -11.10 27.85
CA PRO A 293 1.43 -10.82 26.45
C PRO A 293 1.64 -9.34 26.20
N VAL A 294 2.68 -8.99 25.45
CA VAL A 294 2.99 -7.60 25.10
C VAL A 294 1.97 -7.11 24.10
N LYS A 295 1.36 -5.95 24.36
CA LYS A 295 0.46 -5.32 23.40
C LYS A 295 1.21 -5.08 22.09
N ASN A 296 0.57 -5.43 20.98
CA ASN A 296 1.17 -5.24 19.67
C ASN A 296 0.13 -4.93 18.60
N MET A 297 0.60 -4.33 17.51
CA MET A 297 -0.17 -4.01 16.31
C MET A 297 0.57 -4.54 15.11
N ALA A 298 -0.17 -5.11 14.15
CA ALA A 298 0.40 -5.60 12.90
C ALA A 298 0.07 -4.67 11.73
N PHE A 299 1.04 -4.54 10.81
CA PHE A 299 0.95 -3.71 9.62
C PHE A 299 1.38 -4.53 8.41
N PHE A 300 0.49 -4.67 7.44
CA PHE A 300 0.75 -5.34 6.17
C PHE A 300 -0.24 -4.87 5.11
N HIS A 301 -0.09 -5.32 3.87
CA HIS A 301 -0.85 -4.77 2.75
C HIS A 301 -2.20 -5.47 2.53
N ILE A 302 -2.18 -6.78 2.22
CA ILE A 302 -3.37 -7.55 1.87
C ILE A 302 -4.12 -7.94 3.16
N PRO A 303 -5.41 -7.59 3.28
CA PRO A 303 -6.16 -7.85 4.51
C PRO A 303 -6.37 -9.34 4.79
N LEU A 304 -6.50 -9.67 6.08
CA LEU A 304 -6.93 -10.99 6.52
C LEU A 304 -8.38 -11.28 6.13
N VAL A 305 -8.74 -12.56 6.05
CA VAL A 305 -10.14 -12.97 5.78
C VAL A 305 -11.11 -12.49 6.85
N GLU A 306 -10.63 -12.24 8.05
CA GLU A 306 -11.39 -11.74 9.19
C GLU A 306 -11.99 -10.34 8.93
N TYR A 307 -11.35 -9.50 8.12
CA TYR A 307 -11.94 -8.22 7.67
C TYR A 307 -13.25 -8.43 6.93
N ARG A 308 -13.28 -9.39 6.02
CA ARG A 308 -14.49 -9.77 5.28
C ARG A 308 -15.55 -10.37 6.20
N ASP A 309 -15.15 -11.24 7.10
CA ASP A 309 -16.08 -11.95 7.99
C ASP A 309 -16.67 -11.03 9.05
N ALA A 310 -15.90 -10.07 9.53
CA ALA A 310 -16.37 -9.01 10.41
C ALA A 310 -17.36 -8.07 9.67
N TRP A 311 -17.01 -7.59 8.47
CA TRP A 311 -17.87 -6.66 7.71
C TRP A 311 -19.21 -7.30 7.32
N LYS A 312 -19.25 -8.59 7.03
CA LYS A 312 -20.52 -9.33 6.78
C LYS A 312 -21.51 -9.23 7.95
N GLN A 313 -21.04 -9.00 9.17
CA GLN A 313 -21.93 -8.81 10.32
C GLN A 313 -22.51 -7.40 10.38
N VAL A 314 -21.86 -6.41 9.77
CA VAL A 314 -22.30 -5.01 9.69
C VAL A 314 -23.39 -4.82 8.62
N VAL A 315 -23.29 -5.53 7.51
CA VAL A 315 -24.20 -5.39 6.36
C VAL A 315 -25.28 -6.47 6.32
N ASP A 316 -26.38 -6.16 5.64
CA ASP A 316 -27.44 -7.12 5.34
C ASP A 316 -27.08 -8.02 4.14
N LYS A 317 -27.98 -8.92 3.76
CA LYS A 317 -27.82 -9.82 2.61
C LYS A 317 -27.69 -9.12 1.24
N HIS A 318 -27.94 -7.82 1.18
CA HIS A 318 -27.80 -6.99 -0.01
C HIS A 318 -26.56 -6.09 0.04
N GLY A 319 -25.71 -6.26 1.06
CA GLY A 319 -24.52 -5.44 1.28
C GLY A 319 -24.81 -4.02 1.80
N GLN A 320 -26.06 -3.78 2.23
CA GLN A 320 -26.43 -2.51 2.86
C GLN A 320 -26.16 -2.57 4.36
N ILE A 321 -25.68 -1.46 4.92
CA ILE A 321 -25.50 -1.33 6.37
C ILE A 321 -26.85 -1.60 7.07
N LYS A 322 -26.86 -2.53 8.02
CA LYS A 322 -28.09 -2.96 8.71
C LYS A 322 -28.78 -1.84 9.48
N ASN A 323 -27.97 -0.96 10.08
CA ASN A 323 -28.45 0.25 10.75
C ASN A 323 -28.14 1.45 9.85
N GLN A 324 -29.13 2.32 9.63
CA GLN A 324 -28.97 3.47 8.71
C GLN A 324 -27.92 4.49 9.18
N THR A 325 -27.58 4.49 10.47
CA THR A 325 -26.52 5.32 11.06
C THR A 325 -25.74 4.46 12.04
N LEU A 326 -24.47 4.17 11.69
CA LEU A 326 -23.53 3.55 12.61
C LEU A 326 -22.87 4.65 13.45
N THR A 327 -22.71 4.39 14.74
CA THR A 327 -22.01 5.29 15.65
C THR A 327 -20.77 4.61 16.22
N GLU A 328 -19.74 5.40 16.46
CA GLU A 328 -18.50 4.89 17.07
C GLU A 328 -18.79 4.18 18.40
N GLY A 329 -18.20 3.01 18.58
CA GLY A 329 -18.42 2.15 19.75
C GLY A 329 -19.72 1.34 19.68
N GLU A 330 -20.44 1.36 18.54
CA GLU A 330 -21.67 0.57 18.40
C GLU A 330 -21.36 -0.93 18.33
N VAL A 331 -21.92 -1.68 19.29
CA VAL A 331 -21.83 -3.14 19.32
C VAL A 331 -22.82 -3.73 18.33
N ILE A 332 -22.30 -4.30 17.26
CA ILE A 332 -23.08 -4.90 16.17
C ILE A 332 -23.50 -6.33 16.52
N SER A 333 -22.59 -7.07 17.15
CA SER A 333 -22.79 -8.45 17.59
C SER A 333 -21.89 -8.76 18.79
N GLU A 334 -21.92 -9.98 19.31
CA GLU A 334 -21.01 -10.45 20.35
C GLU A 334 -19.54 -10.32 19.93
N ASP A 335 -19.24 -10.50 18.63
CA ASP A 335 -17.89 -10.50 18.09
C ASP A 335 -17.48 -9.15 17.46
N VAL A 336 -18.42 -8.23 17.17
CA VAL A 336 -18.14 -7.05 16.34
C VAL A 336 -18.57 -5.76 17.01
N THR A 337 -17.61 -4.83 17.14
CA THR A 337 -17.86 -3.43 17.51
C THR A 337 -17.39 -2.53 16.37
N TYR A 338 -18.26 -1.62 15.92
CA TYR A 338 -17.95 -0.65 14.88
C TYR A 338 -17.29 0.60 15.47
N TYR A 339 -16.30 1.14 14.75
CA TYR A 339 -15.67 2.40 15.13
C TYR A 339 -15.91 3.50 14.09
N TYR A 340 -15.46 3.32 12.85
CA TYR A 340 -15.66 4.33 11.81
C TYR A 340 -15.55 3.76 10.40
N GLY A 341 -15.85 4.61 9.43
CA GLY A 341 -15.60 4.37 8.01
C GLY A 341 -16.59 3.44 7.35
N VAL A 342 -16.43 3.25 6.06
CA VAL A 342 -17.34 2.47 5.22
C VAL A 342 -16.58 1.69 4.17
N MET A 343 -17.27 0.77 3.54
CA MET A 343 -16.79 0.02 2.39
C MET A 343 -17.37 0.60 1.10
N GLY A 344 -16.50 1.07 0.19
CA GLY A 344 -16.88 1.35 -1.19
C GLY A 344 -17.66 2.65 -1.44
N GLU A 345 -17.58 3.66 -0.55
CA GLU A 345 -18.29 4.93 -0.76
C GLU A 345 -17.84 5.63 -2.04
N ASP A 346 -16.56 5.84 -2.22
CA ASP A 346 -15.99 6.44 -3.42
C ASP A 346 -16.23 5.59 -4.67
N TYR A 347 -16.31 4.26 -4.51
CA TYR A 347 -16.67 3.35 -5.59
C TYR A 347 -18.13 3.55 -6.03
N GLN A 348 -19.04 3.69 -5.07
CA GLN A 348 -20.45 3.98 -5.34
C GLN A 348 -20.63 5.34 -6.03
N GLN A 349 -19.97 6.38 -5.53
CA GLN A 349 -20.01 7.70 -6.15
C GLN A 349 -19.56 7.66 -7.62
N ARG A 350 -18.54 6.86 -7.90
CA ARG A 350 -17.95 6.78 -9.23
C ARG A 350 -18.71 5.87 -10.19
N HIS A 351 -19.23 4.75 -9.73
CA HIS A 351 -19.81 3.68 -10.58
C HIS A 351 -21.33 3.57 -10.44
N GLY A 352 -21.94 4.22 -9.47
CA GLY A 352 -23.38 4.17 -9.22
C GLY A 352 -23.87 2.81 -8.68
N VAL A 353 -22.97 1.94 -8.22
CA VAL A 353 -23.29 0.63 -7.65
C VAL A 353 -22.81 0.55 -6.21
N THR A 354 -23.57 -0.11 -5.35
CA THR A 354 -23.33 -0.16 -3.91
C THR A 354 -22.47 -1.34 -3.47
N THR A 355 -22.12 -2.24 -4.38
CA THR A 355 -21.34 -3.43 -4.05
C THR A 355 -19.88 -3.23 -4.37
N TYR A 356 -19.09 -3.07 -3.34
CA TYR A 356 -17.65 -3.25 -3.33
C TYR A 356 -17.33 -4.45 -2.43
N GLY A 357 -16.06 -4.84 -2.28
CA GLY A 357 -15.71 -6.04 -1.54
C GLY A 357 -14.51 -5.83 -0.61
N VAL A 358 -14.25 -6.85 0.18
CA VAL A 358 -12.97 -7.07 0.86
C VAL A 358 -12.21 -8.09 0.02
N PHE A 359 -11.14 -7.65 -0.62
CA PHE A 359 -10.26 -8.48 -1.46
C PHE A 359 -9.09 -8.99 -0.61
N CYS A 360 -9.41 -9.92 0.28
CA CYS A 360 -8.47 -10.51 1.23
C CYS A 360 -7.71 -11.70 0.65
N GLY A 361 -6.77 -12.22 1.42
CA GLY A 361 -6.05 -13.46 1.11
C GLY A 361 -6.97 -14.62 0.74
N TYR A 362 -6.51 -15.49 -0.17
CA TYR A 362 -7.30 -16.63 -0.66
C TYR A 362 -7.50 -17.71 0.40
N ARG A 363 -6.57 -17.84 1.33
CA ARG A 363 -6.58 -18.81 2.42
C ARG A 363 -6.68 -18.09 3.77
N THR A 364 -7.20 -18.77 4.75
CA THR A 364 -6.99 -18.40 6.16
C THR A 364 -5.59 -18.82 6.58
N ASP A 365 -4.96 -17.99 7.39
CA ASP A 365 -3.74 -18.30 8.11
C ASP A 365 -4.03 -18.37 9.62
N GLU A 366 -3.04 -18.76 10.42
CA GLU A 366 -3.19 -18.86 11.87
C GLU A 366 -2.84 -17.53 12.59
N PHE A 367 -2.50 -16.47 11.87
CA PHE A 367 -2.00 -15.23 12.45
C PHE A 367 -3.02 -14.56 13.38
N PHE A 368 -4.29 -14.52 12.96
CA PHE A 368 -5.35 -13.91 13.79
C PHE A 368 -5.55 -14.66 15.10
N GLU A 369 -5.65 -15.97 15.07
CA GLU A 369 -5.87 -16.82 16.26
C GLU A 369 -4.64 -16.79 17.19
N GLU A 370 -3.42 -16.84 16.66
CA GLU A 370 -2.20 -16.66 17.44
C GLU A 370 -2.13 -15.25 18.03
N GLY A 371 -2.57 -14.24 17.28
CA GLY A 371 -2.64 -12.85 17.73
C GLY A 371 -3.50 -12.67 18.98
N LEU A 372 -4.65 -13.35 19.07
CA LEU A 372 -5.53 -13.31 20.23
C LEU A 372 -4.82 -13.72 21.54
N THR A 373 -3.89 -14.66 21.44
CA THR A 373 -3.15 -15.20 22.59
C THR A 373 -1.83 -14.49 22.87
N HIS A 374 -1.27 -13.79 21.84
CA HIS A 374 0.02 -13.12 21.92
C HIS A 374 -0.08 -11.60 21.97
N GLY A 375 -1.25 -11.06 22.37
CA GLY A 375 -1.42 -9.64 22.70
C GLY A 375 -1.67 -8.71 21.52
N LEU A 376 -2.02 -9.24 20.33
CA LEU A 376 -2.41 -8.43 19.17
C LEU A 376 -3.67 -7.61 19.51
N LYS A 377 -3.59 -6.30 19.32
CA LYS A 377 -4.68 -5.35 19.60
C LYS A 377 -5.29 -4.78 18.33
N ALA A 378 -4.48 -4.66 17.27
CA ALA A 378 -4.96 -4.14 16.01
C ALA A 378 -4.18 -4.69 14.82
N VAL A 379 -4.84 -4.70 13.66
CA VAL A 379 -4.26 -4.93 12.34
C VAL A 379 -4.59 -3.74 11.45
N PHE A 380 -3.58 -3.22 10.77
CA PHE A 380 -3.69 -2.12 9.82
C PHE A 380 -3.26 -2.61 8.44
N CYS A 381 -4.15 -2.51 7.45
CA CYS A 381 -3.88 -2.92 6.07
C CYS A 381 -4.22 -1.81 5.06
N GLY A 382 -3.92 -2.07 3.78
CA GLY A 382 -4.28 -1.26 2.62
C GLY A 382 -5.05 -2.08 1.59
N HIS A 383 -4.60 -2.01 0.31
CA HIS A 383 -5.03 -2.86 -0.79
C HIS A 383 -6.39 -2.51 -1.40
N ASP A 384 -7.40 -2.31 -0.59
CA ASP A 384 -8.76 -2.01 -1.04
C ASP A 384 -8.99 -0.49 -1.05
N HIS A 385 -8.67 0.18 -2.15
CA HIS A 385 -8.60 1.64 -2.27
C HIS A 385 -9.90 2.39 -1.96
N TYR A 386 -11.00 1.67 -1.86
CA TYR A 386 -12.33 2.21 -1.56
C TYR A 386 -12.86 1.75 -0.20
N ASN A 387 -12.00 1.21 0.66
CA ASN A 387 -12.33 0.84 2.03
C ASN A 387 -11.56 1.75 3.01
N ASN A 388 -12.24 2.18 4.06
CA ASN A 388 -11.63 2.96 5.14
C ASN A 388 -12.25 2.63 6.51
N PHE A 389 -12.92 1.47 6.63
CA PHE A 389 -13.57 1.12 7.87
C PHE A 389 -12.60 0.59 8.92
N SER A 390 -12.97 0.82 10.20
CA SER A 390 -12.33 0.24 11.36
C SER A 390 -13.39 -0.42 12.24
N ILE A 391 -13.23 -1.71 12.50
CA ILE A 391 -14.09 -2.51 13.32
C ILE A 391 -13.27 -3.42 14.23
N GLU A 392 -13.70 -3.62 15.44
CA GLU A 392 -13.13 -4.66 16.30
C GLU A 392 -13.85 -5.98 16.00
N TYR A 393 -13.08 -7.03 15.84
CA TYR A 393 -13.54 -8.38 15.65
C TYR A 393 -12.90 -9.30 16.67
N LYS A 394 -13.69 -9.92 17.55
CA LYS A 394 -13.22 -10.81 18.61
C LYS A 394 -12.09 -10.20 19.47
N GLY A 395 -12.12 -8.88 19.70
CA GLY A 395 -11.14 -8.17 20.52
C GLY A 395 -9.89 -7.68 19.80
N ILE A 396 -9.78 -7.85 18.49
CA ILE A 396 -8.74 -7.27 17.63
C ILE A 396 -9.36 -6.23 16.70
N ARG A 397 -8.82 -5.01 16.69
CA ARG A 397 -9.30 -3.93 15.83
C ARG A 397 -8.72 -4.09 14.42
N LEU A 398 -9.59 -4.30 13.43
CA LEU A 398 -9.27 -4.45 12.02
C LEU A 398 -9.51 -3.12 11.31
N THR A 399 -8.46 -2.50 10.77
CA THR A 399 -8.51 -1.15 10.23
C THR A 399 -7.94 -1.09 8.82
N TYR A 400 -8.74 -0.62 7.87
CA TYR A 400 -8.22 -0.17 6.58
C TYR A 400 -7.64 1.23 6.68
N GLY A 401 -6.42 1.41 6.20
CA GLY A 401 -5.86 2.72 5.92
C GLY A 401 -6.59 3.40 4.77
N MET A 402 -6.73 4.73 4.84
CA MET A 402 -7.23 5.50 3.73
C MET A 402 -6.18 5.54 2.61
N SER A 403 -6.57 5.13 1.40
CA SER A 403 -5.70 5.13 0.23
C SER A 403 -5.34 6.57 -0.20
N ILE A 404 -4.11 6.75 -0.68
CA ILE A 404 -3.67 8.01 -1.32
C ILE A 404 -4.03 8.04 -2.81
N ASP A 405 -4.20 6.88 -3.43
CA ASP A 405 -4.25 6.62 -4.86
C ASP A 405 -4.93 7.68 -5.74
N TYR A 406 -4.18 8.21 -6.70
CA TYR A 406 -4.66 9.06 -7.80
C TYR A 406 -4.59 8.37 -9.16
N LEU A 407 -4.02 7.16 -9.24
CA LEU A 407 -3.58 6.57 -10.51
C LEU A 407 -4.25 5.24 -10.87
N ALA A 408 -4.36 4.29 -9.93
CA ALA A 408 -4.64 2.88 -10.23
C ALA A 408 -5.99 2.66 -10.90
N TYR A 409 -7.04 3.31 -10.42
CA TYR A 409 -8.34 3.21 -11.07
C TYR A 409 -8.66 4.46 -11.89
N SER A 410 -9.05 4.25 -13.17
CA SER A 410 -9.42 5.37 -14.05
C SER A 410 -10.46 6.27 -13.40
N GLY A 411 -10.09 7.52 -13.10
CA GLY A 411 -10.96 8.54 -12.50
C GLY A 411 -11.07 8.49 -10.97
N ILE A 412 -10.28 7.68 -10.26
CA ILE A 412 -10.25 7.66 -8.79
C ILE A 412 -9.89 9.04 -8.22
N TYR A 413 -9.06 9.79 -8.91
CA TYR A 413 -8.68 11.17 -8.52
C TYR A 413 -9.85 12.17 -8.48
N LYS A 414 -11.04 11.76 -8.91
CA LYS A 414 -12.27 12.61 -8.90
C LYS A 414 -13.15 12.36 -7.68
N VAL A 415 -12.84 11.38 -6.86
CA VAL A 415 -13.56 11.02 -5.63
C VAL A 415 -12.64 11.20 -4.44
N HIS A 416 -13.17 11.70 -3.34
CA HIS A 416 -12.35 12.26 -2.27
C HIS A 416 -12.74 11.78 -0.86
N SER A 417 -13.89 11.11 -0.68
CA SER A 417 -14.38 10.72 0.64
C SER A 417 -13.41 9.78 1.38
N GLN A 418 -12.72 8.93 0.64
CA GLN A 418 -11.85 7.88 1.17
C GLN A 418 -10.36 8.13 0.84
N ARG A 419 -9.92 9.39 0.75
CA ARG A 419 -8.52 9.79 0.50
C ARG A 419 -7.90 10.39 1.75
N GLY A 420 -6.77 9.84 2.24
CA GLY A 420 -6.16 10.39 3.45
C GLY A 420 -5.13 9.47 4.09
N CYS A 421 -5.10 9.48 5.41
CA CYS A 421 -4.24 8.63 6.24
C CYS A 421 -4.99 8.17 7.50
N THR A 422 -4.36 7.26 8.25
CA THR A 422 -4.81 6.91 9.61
C THR A 422 -3.78 7.43 10.62
N VAL A 423 -4.21 8.20 11.58
CA VAL A 423 -3.38 8.64 12.71
C VAL A 423 -3.65 7.72 13.88
N ILE A 424 -2.58 7.14 14.44
CA ILE A 424 -2.62 6.21 15.57
C ILE A 424 -1.84 6.85 16.71
N THR A 425 -2.41 6.91 17.88
CA THR A 425 -1.73 7.37 19.10
C THR A 425 -1.60 6.22 20.08
N VAL A 426 -0.46 6.14 20.77
CA VAL A 426 -0.14 5.12 21.77
C VAL A 426 0.19 5.81 23.07
N ASP A 427 -0.53 5.50 24.14
CA ASP A 427 -0.27 6.02 25.47
C ASP A 427 0.93 5.33 26.16
N SER A 428 1.34 5.82 27.34
CA SER A 428 2.46 5.26 28.10
C SER A 428 2.28 3.81 28.54
N ASP A 429 1.05 3.33 28.62
CA ASP A 429 0.70 1.96 28.98
C ASP A 429 0.54 1.05 27.77
N GLY A 430 0.79 1.59 26.55
CA GLY A 430 0.68 0.89 25.28
C GLY A 430 -0.77 0.69 24.83
N ASN A 431 -1.76 1.39 25.38
CA ASN A 431 -3.08 1.43 24.77
C ASN A 431 -3.03 2.36 23.57
N PHE A 432 -3.89 2.10 22.60
CA PHE A 432 -3.91 2.91 21.38
C PHE A 432 -5.32 3.42 21.08
N ASP A 433 -5.36 4.50 20.35
CA ASP A 433 -6.52 4.94 19.60
C ASP A 433 -6.11 5.22 18.15
N CYS A 434 -7.06 5.18 17.20
CA CYS A 434 -6.78 5.54 15.82
C CYS A 434 -7.97 6.24 15.17
N ALA A 435 -7.66 7.24 14.34
CA ALA A 435 -8.65 8.05 13.65
C ALA A 435 -8.30 8.20 12.17
N PRO A 436 -9.30 8.13 11.27
CA PRO A 436 -9.12 8.45 9.86
C PRO A 436 -8.98 9.97 9.70
N LYS A 437 -8.05 10.40 8.84
CA LYS A 437 -7.84 11.80 8.49
C LYS A 437 -7.97 11.96 6.98
N ASN A 438 -9.02 12.62 6.56
CA ASN A 438 -9.26 12.89 5.14
C ASN A 438 -8.40 14.05 4.65
N TYR A 439 -7.65 13.83 3.57
CA TYR A 439 -6.73 14.83 3.01
C TYR A 439 -7.44 16.12 2.61
N TYR A 440 -8.65 16.04 2.04
CA TYR A 440 -9.36 17.18 1.53
C TYR A 440 -10.13 17.97 2.60
N ARG A 441 -10.50 17.30 3.68
CA ARG A 441 -11.31 17.89 4.75
C ARG A 441 -10.48 18.38 5.91
N ASP A 442 -9.50 17.58 6.35
CA ASP A 442 -8.88 17.74 7.67
C ASP A 442 -7.54 18.49 7.62
N TYR A 443 -7.06 18.87 6.41
CA TYR A 443 -5.76 19.51 6.25
C TYR A 443 -5.87 20.85 5.52
N ASP A 444 -5.03 21.80 5.93
CA ASP A 444 -4.90 23.11 5.29
C ASP A 444 -3.92 23.07 4.10
N GLY A 445 -4.07 24.03 3.19
CA GLY A 445 -3.12 24.20 2.07
C GLY A 445 -3.21 23.14 0.99
N VAL A 446 -4.31 22.42 0.90
CA VAL A 446 -4.59 21.44 -0.15
C VAL A 446 -4.58 22.11 -1.52
N THR A 447 -3.96 21.45 -2.50
CA THR A 447 -3.62 21.99 -3.81
C THR A 447 -4.81 22.06 -4.80
N ALA A 448 -4.54 22.37 -6.07
CA ALA A 448 -5.58 22.59 -7.09
C ALA A 448 -6.39 21.32 -7.46
N GLU A 449 -5.90 20.13 -7.13
CA GLU A 449 -6.64 18.87 -7.30
C GLU A 449 -7.76 18.70 -6.27
N LYS A 450 -7.86 19.59 -5.28
CA LYS A 450 -8.95 19.60 -4.32
C LYS A 450 -10.27 19.81 -5.05
N GLY A 451 -11.09 18.79 -5.03
CA GLY A 451 -12.45 18.84 -5.52
C GLY A 451 -13.43 19.50 -4.56
N ASP A 452 -14.70 19.44 -4.89
CA ASP A 452 -15.77 19.76 -3.95
C ASP A 452 -15.77 18.71 -2.84
N THR A 453 -15.63 19.13 -1.60
CA THR A 453 -15.60 18.27 -0.41
C THR A 453 -16.91 18.30 0.37
N SER A 454 -17.96 18.91 -0.19
CA SER A 454 -19.27 19.02 0.47
C SER A 454 -19.98 17.68 0.66
N ASP A 455 -19.61 16.69 -0.15
CA ASP A 455 -20.15 15.33 -0.13
C ASP A 455 -19.34 14.35 0.74
N ILE A 456 -18.25 14.78 1.39
CA ILE A 456 -17.48 13.92 2.28
C ILE A 456 -18.32 13.61 3.52
N SER A 457 -18.64 12.33 3.69
CA SER A 457 -19.35 11.78 4.84
C SER A 457 -18.45 10.79 5.60
N TYR A 458 -18.68 10.69 6.90
CA TYR A 458 -18.08 9.69 7.79
C TYR A 458 -19.14 9.11 8.69
#